data_3dca21046885582ceb928897538941f7
#
_entry.id   3dca21046885582ceb928897538941f7
#
_cell.length_a   1.000
_cell.length_b   1.000
_cell.length_c   1.000
_cell.angle_alpha   90.00
_cell.angle_beta   90.00
_cell.angle_gamma   90.00
#
_symmetry.space_group_name_H-M   'P 1'
#
loop_
_entity.id
_entity.type
_entity.pdbx_description
1 polymer ?
#
loop_
_entity_poly.entity_id
_entity_poly.type
_entity_poly.pdbx_seq_one_letter_code
_entity_poly.pdbx_strand_id
1 'polypeptide(L)'
;MDRKLDFKEKLLKFIKSTKKNTDKHVWITLAILVVFMYGAIWISKPSEAVENNTKDDSLVTATMVGDIMLGRNVEKVTNRQGQDYLFRDVESYFKNSDYSTANFDHPVTANDEYPAQDKPIVLRTDEQSVKTLKNLNLSVLNAANSHSMDYLEQGLNDTVKAFNQSKMDFVGMGRNLEEASNINYQTVNGIKIATLGFTDTYTAYSAANDNDPGILPAKPEIFIPLIQEAKEKANLVVVHAHWGEEYDTTPSPRQKGLAKAMADAGADIILGHHPHVLQPIDTYKNTVIFYSLGNFVFDQGWSASRESALVQYKLKKDGTARFEVTPLLIKEATPTLLSKWDAYYKEKIFKRLTKTSSSALAIKEENNKLVFTVDHSRVVKKGLAE
;
A
#
# COMPACT_ATOMS: atom_id res chain seq x y z
N MET A 1 -61.98 17.63 38.26
CA MET A 1 -60.89 18.26 37.45
C MET A 1 -59.63 17.43 37.62
N ASP A 2 -59.28 16.62 36.62
CA ASP A 2 -58.06 15.82 36.65
C ASP A 2 -56.83 16.74 36.46
N ARG A 3 -56.02 16.85 37.50
CA ARG A 3 -54.79 17.61 37.46
C ARG A 3 -53.81 16.97 36.46
N LYS A 4 -53.44 17.68 35.37
CA LYS A 4 -52.42 17.23 34.43
C LYS A 4 -51.09 17.09 35.14
N LEU A 5 -50.52 15.89 35.15
CA LEU A 5 -49.23 15.58 35.74
C LEU A 5 -48.12 16.40 35.05
N ASP A 6 -47.24 17.02 35.85
CA ASP A 6 -46.04 17.67 35.39
C ASP A 6 -45.04 16.65 34.82
N PHE A 7 -44.07 17.11 34.01
CA PHE A 7 -43.05 16.27 33.38
C PHE A 7 -42.30 15.38 34.37
N LYS A 8 -41.96 15.96 35.53
CA LYS A 8 -41.30 15.27 36.63
C LYS A 8 -42.16 14.15 37.24
N GLU A 9 -43.45 14.41 37.41
CA GLU A 9 -44.44 13.45 37.93
C GLU A 9 -44.67 12.31 36.89
N LYS A 10 -44.67 12.63 35.60
CA LYS A 10 -44.75 11.63 34.49
C LYS A 10 -43.52 10.74 34.47
N LEU A 11 -42.32 11.33 34.61
CA LEU A 11 -41.09 10.61 34.65
C LEU A 11 -40.99 9.67 35.86
N LEU A 12 -41.38 10.16 37.04
CA LEU A 12 -41.44 9.34 38.27
C LEU A 12 -42.43 8.19 38.15
N LYS A 13 -43.59 8.43 37.54
CA LYS A 13 -44.59 7.39 37.28
C LYS A 13 -44.06 6.33 36.30
N PHE A 14 -43.37 6.75 35.27
CA PHE A 14 -42.69 5.86 34.33
C PHE A 14 -41.61 5.02 35.00
N ILE A 15 -40.69 5.65 35.77
CA ILE A 15 -39.64 4.96 36.53
C ILE A 15 -40.27 3.94 37.50
N LYS A 16 -41.35 4.31 38.20
CA LYS A 16 -42.01 3.43 39.16
C LYS A 16 -42.73 2.25 38.50
N SER A 17 -43.28 2.44 37.29
CA SER A 17 -43.93 1.38 36.52
C SER A 17 -42.90 0.42 35.90
N THR A 18 -41.76 0.94 35.46
CA THR A 18 -40.68 0.10 34.89
C THR A 18 -39.95 -0.72 35.96
N LYS A 19 -39.80 -0.19 37.18
CA LYS A 19 -39.18 -0.89 38.31
C LYS A 19 -39.87 -2.20 38.69
N LYS A 20 -41.20 -2.30 38.44
CA LYS A 20 -41.98 -3.51 38.72
C LYS A 20 -41.75 -4.65 37.72
N ASN A 21 -41.20 -4.35 36.54
CA ASN A 21 -40.97 -5.28 35.45
C ASN A 21 -39.49 -5.29 35.01
N THR A 22 -38.58 -4.95 35.92
CA THR A 22 -37.14 -4.79 35.62
C THR A 22 -36.57 -6.02 34.92
N ASP A 23 -36.87 -7.22 35.41
CA ASP A 23 -36.36 -8.48 34.83
C ASP A 23 -36.81 -8.69 33.38
N LYS A 24 -38.07 -8.40 33.10
CA LYS A 24 -38.62 -8.48 31.71
C LYS A 24 -37.95 -7.46 30.79
N HIS A 25 -37.74 -6.23 31.27
CA HIS A 25 -37.09 -5.18 30.48
C HIS A 25 -35.61 -5.50 30.23
N VAL A 26 -34.90 -6.08 31.20
CA VAL A 26 -33.50 -6.53 31.05
C VAL A 26 -33.41 -7.59 29.94
N TRP A 27 -34.27 -8.61 29.98
CA TRP A 27 -34.26 -9.66 28.96
C TRP A 27 -34.64 -9.15 27.56
N ILE A 28 -35.61 -8.26 27.48
CA ILE A 28 -36.00 -7.62 26.20
C ILE A 28 -34.86 -6.77 25.65
N THR A 29 -34.19 -5.96 26.50
CA THR A 29 -33.07 -5.13 26.09
C THR A 29 -31.88 -5.98 25.65
N LEU A 30 -31.61 -7.07 26.37
CA LEU A 30 -30.56 -8.02 26.01
C LEU A 30 -30.84 -8.68 24.65
N ALA A 31 -32.08 -9.12 24.43
CA ALA A 31 -32.49 -9.69 23.13
C ALA A 31 -32.34 -8.68 21.98
N ILE A 32 -32.76 -7.43 22.19
CA ILE A 32 -32.59 -6.33 21.22
C ILE A 32 -31.10 -6.08 20.95
N LEU A 33 -30.26 -6.03 21.99
CA LEU A 33 -28.81 -5.88 21.85
C LEU A 33 -28.18 -7.02 21.06
N VAL A 34 -28.57 -8.26 21.34
CA VAL A 34 -28.09 -9.44 20.61
C VAL A 34 -28.50 -9.38 19.15
N VAL A 35 -29.76 -9.06 18.84
CA VAL A 35 -30.26 -8.89 17.47
C VAL A 35 -29.53 -7.74 16.77
N PHE A 36 -29.29 -6.64 17.47
CA PHE A 36 -28.53 -5.50 16.92
C PHE A 36 -27.06 -5.87 16.67
N MET A 37 -26.42 -6.62 17.57
CA MET A 37 -25.05 -7.13 17.37
C MET A 37 -24.96 -8.08 16.17
N TYR A 38 -25.89 -9.05 16.06
CA TYR A 38 -25.93 -9.94 14.89
C TYR A 38 -26.22 -9.19 13.61
N GLY A 39 -27.17 -8.24 13.65
CA GLY A 39 -27.44 -7.34 12.53
C GLY A 39 -26.22 -6.53 12.12
N ALA A 40 -25.50 -5.95 13.09
CA ALA A 40 -24.28 -5.20 12.84
C ALA A 40 -23.17 -6.07 12.24
N ILE A 41 -22.99 -7.30 12.72
CA ILE A 41 -22.02 -8.26 12.15
C ILE A 41 -22.40 -8.65 10.72
N TRP A 42 -23.68 -8.86 10.45
CA TRP A 42 -24.17 -9.21 9.10
C TRP A 42 -24.03 -8.07 8.10
N ILE A 43 -24.21 -6.84 8.58
CA ILE A 43 -24.09 -5.60 7.83
C ILE A 43 -22.64 -5.22 7.56
N SER A 44 -21.71 -5.57 8.48
CA SER A 44 -20.26 -5.26 8.39
C SER A 44 -19.47 -6.26 7.53
N LYS A 45 -20.12 -7.27 6.91
CA LYS A 45 -19.42 -8.07 5.92
C LYS A 45 -18.86 -7.16 4.83
N PRO A 46 -17.57 -7.30 4.45
CA PRO A 46 -17.04 -6.60 3.29
C PRO A 46 -17.99 -6.80 2.12
N SER A 47 -18.14 -5.78 1.30
CA SER A 47 -18.72 -5.97 -0.03
C SER A 47 -17.98 -7.15 -0.63
N GLU A 48 -18.68 -8.23 -1.01
CA GLU A 48 -18.03 -9.37 -1.67
C GLU A 48 -17.05 -8.79 -2.68
N ALA A 49 -15.77 -9.16 -2.53
CA ALA A 49 -14.77 -8.78 -3.50
C ALA A 49 -15.39 -9.11 -4.84
N VAL A 50 -15.61 -8.10 -5.67
CA VAL A 50 -16.35 -8.28 -6.92
C VAL A 50 -15.68 -9.44 -7.63
N GLU A 51 -16.33 -10.59 -7.64
CA GLU A 51 -15.85 -11.86 -8.20
C GLU A 51 -15.55 -11.77 -9.70
N ASN A 52 -15.75 -10.61 -10.28
CA ASN A 52 -15.47 -10.29 -11.66
C ASN A 52 -14.08 -9.67 -11.88
N ASN A 53 -13.06 -10.23 -11.24
CA ASN A 53 -11.73 -10.12 -11.80
C ASN A 53 -11.53 -11.27 -12.82
N THR A 54 -12.48 -11.44 -13.74
CA THR A 54 -12.20 -12.16 -14.97
C THR A 54 -10.99 -11.48 -15.61
N LYS A 55 -9.98 -12.26 -16.01
CA LYS A 55 -8.92 -11.78 -16.91
C LYS A 55 -9.64 -11.01 -18.02
N ASP A 56 -9.60 -9.67 -17.91
CA ASP A 56 -10.08 -8.85 -19.00
C ASP A 56 -9.09 -8.99 -20.17
N ASP A 57 -9.40 -8.44 -21.33
CA ASP A 57 -8.54 -8.50 -22.52
C ASP A 57 -7.24 -7.67 -22.37
N SER A 58 -6.82 -7.39 -21.14
CA SER A 58 -5.58 -6.67 -20.84
C SER A 58 -4.35 -7.49 -21.20
N LEU A 59 -3.41 -6.86 -21.88
CA LEU A 59 -2.10 -7.45 -22.21
C LEU A 59 -1.28 -7.67 -20.93
N VAL A 60 -1.35 -6.72 -19.98
CA VAL A 60 -0.72 -6.80 -18.66
C VAL A 60 -1.68 -6.29 -17.62
N THR A 61 -1.86 -7.07 -16.55
CA THR A 61 -2.52 -6.63 -15.32
C THR A 61 -1.49 -6.58 -14.20
N ALA A 62 -1.29 -5.39 -13.60
CA ALA A 62 -0.37 -5.22 -12.48
C ALA A 62 -1.12 -4.73 -11.22
N THR A 63 -0.72 -5.24 -10.03
CA THR A 63 -1.20 -4.77 -8.73
C THR A 63 -0.07 -4.10 -7.96
N MET A 64 -0.31 -2.87 -7.50
CA MET A 64 0.66 -2.03 -6.81
C MET A 64 0.05 -1.52 -5.51
N VAL A 65 0.79 -1.63 -4.40
CA VAL A 65 0.31 -1.24 -3.08
C VAL A 65 1.37 -0.45 -2.31
N GLY A 66 0.98 0.11 -1.18
CA GLY A 66 1.83 0.92 -0.31
C GLY A 66 2.73 0.11 0.61
N ASP A 67 2.93 0.61 1.84
CA ASP A 67 3.91 0.11 2.78
C ASP A 67 3.45 -1.18 3.47
N ILE A 68 4.29 -2.20 3.45
CA ILE A 68 4.11 -3.47 4.13
C ILE A 68 5.13 -3.56 5.28
N MET A 69 4.61 -3.60 6.50
CA MET A 69 5.35 -3.84 7.72
C MET A 69 4.74 -5.03 8.48
N LEU A 70 5.48 -6.13 8.61
CA LEU A 70 5.00 -7.41 9.16
C LEU A 70 5.50 -7.69 10.59
N GLY A 71 6.23 -6.75 11.19
CA GLY A 71 6.73 -6.83 12.56
C GLY A 71 5.77 -6.27 13.63
N ARG A 72 6.27 -6.09 14.84
CA ARG A 72 5.59 -5.44 15.98
C ARG A 72 4.19 -6.02 16.29
N ASN A 73 3.15 -5.18 16.26
CA ASN A 73 1.78 -5.62 16.55
C ASN A 73 1.16 -6.43 15.41
N VAL A 74 1.65 -6.29 14.17
CA VAL A 74 1.24 -7.13 13.05
C VAL A 74 1.60 -8.59 13.32
N GLU A 75 2.79 -8.85 13.86
CA GLU A 75 3.22 -10.18 14.29
C GLU A 75 2.28 -10.81 15.33
N LYS A 76 1.70 -10.01 16.24
CA LYS A 76 0.69 -10.50 17.18
C LYS A 76 -0.59 -10.97 16.47
N VAL A 77 -0.95 -10.34 15.36
CA VAL A 77 -2.10 -10.76 14.55
C VAL A 77 -1.78 -12.06 13.82
N THR A 78 -0.60 -12.14 13.18
CA THR A 78 -0.17 -13.31 12.43
C THR A 78 0.05 -14.53 13.33
N ASN A 79 0.55 -14.35 14.55
CA ASN A 79 0.71 -15.43 15.55
C ASN A 79 -0.64 -16.01 15.99
N ARG A 80 -1.73 -15.25 15.93
CA ARG A 80 -3.07 -15.73 16.31
C ARG A 80 -3.85 -16.30 15.14
N GLN A 81 -3.69 -15.74 13.93
CA GLN A 81 -4.56 -16.01 12.80
C GLN A 81 -3.82 -16.65 11.61
N GLY A 82 -2.49 -16.70 11.64
CA GLY A 82 -1.66 -17.04 10.48
C GLY A 82 -1.37 -15.82 9.60
N GLN A 83 -0.31 -15.89 8.80
CA GLN A 83 0.13 -14.76 7.98
C GLN A 83 -0.80 -14.50 6.79
N ASP A 84 -1.40 -15.53 6.20
CA ASP A 84 -2.34 -15.42 5.08
C ASP A 84 -3.60 -14.62 5.45
N TYR A 85 -3.94 -14.58 6.75
CA TYR A 85 -5.06 -13.79 7.26
C TYR A 85 -4.95 -12.31 6.91
N LEU A 86 -3.73 -11.76 6.85
CA LEU A 86 -3.51 -10.35 6.52
C LEU A 86 -3.99 -9.98 5.11
N PHE A 87 -4.03 -10.92 4.19
CA PHE A 87 -4.31 -10.66 2.77
C PHE A 87 -5.66 -11.20 2.29
N ARG A 88 -6.45 -11.83 3.18
CA ARG A 88 -7.70 -12.54 2.85
C ARG A 88 -8.70 -11.73 2.00
N ASP A 89 -8.79 -10.42 2.22
CA ASP A 89 -9.75 -9.56 1.52
C ASP A 89 -9.20 -9.04 0.17
N VAL A 90 -7.89 -9.18 -0.07
CA VAL A 90 -7.19 -8.62 -1.24
C VAL A 90 -6.40 -9.66 -2.04
N GLU A 91 -6.31 -10.90 -1.58
CA GLU A 91 -5.54 -11.98 -2.20
C GLU A 91 -5.87 -12.16 -3.70
N SER A 92 -7.16 -12.07 -4.06
CA SER A 92 -7.61 -12.23 -5.43
C SER A 92 -7.01 -11.19 -6.39
N TYR A 93 -6.72 -9.98 -5.93
CA TYR A 93 -6.08 -8.94 -6.74
C TYR A 93 -4.66 -9.35 -7.14
N PHE A 94 -3.89 -9.91 -6.21
CA PHE A 94 -2.52 -10.36 -6.46
C PHE A 94 -2.48 -11.63 -7.31
N LYS A 95 -3.32 -12.62 -7.00
CA LYS A 95 -3.37 -13.89 -7.75
C LYS A 95 -3.81 -13.73 -9.20
N ASN A 96 -4.63 -12.72 -9.49
CA ASN A 96 -5.09 -12.42 -10.85
C ASN A 96 -4.19 -11.40 -11.57
N SER A 97 -3.08 -10.98 -10.96
CA SER A 97 -2.11 -10.07 -11.58
C SER A 97 -0.94 -10.82 -12.19
N ASP A 98 -0.49 -10.32 -13.32
CA ASP A 98 0.70 -10.81 -14.03
C ASP A 98 1.99 -10.23 -13.41
N TYR A 99 1.89 -9.08 -12.72
CA TYR A 99 2.97 -8.40 -12.01
C TYR A 99 2.40 -7.75 -10.75
N SER A 100 3.18 -7.74 -9.66
CA SER A 100 2.76 -7.06 -8.44
C SER A 100 3.95 -6.58 -7.62
N THR A 101 3.78 -5.41 -6.96
CA THR A 101 4.86 -4.76 -6.22
C THR A 101 4.37 -3.97 -5.02
N ALA A 102 5.24 -3.83 -4.01
CA ALA A 102 5.00 -3.11 -2.76
C ALA A 102 6.32 -2.55 -2.19
N ASN A 103 6.23 -1.66 -1.21
CA ASN A 103 7.36 -1.29 -0.37
C ASN A 103 7.44 -2.21 0.87
N PHE A 104 8.61 -2.83 1.08
CA PHE A 104 8.90 -3.72 2.21
C PHE A 104 9.65 -2.94 3.29
N ASP A 105 8.92 -2.45 4.28
CA ASP A 105 9.33 -1.37 5.17
C ASP A 105 10.00 -1.87 6.47
N HIS A 106 10.89 -2.84 6.36
CA HIS A 106 11.69 -3.38 7.46
C HIS A 106 12.74 -4.39 6.96
N PRO A 107 13.79 -4.68 7.73
CA PRO A 107 14.66 -5.82 7.45
C PRO A 107 14.05 -7.14 7.92
N VAL A 108 14.61 -8.24 7.42
CA VAL A 108 14.34 -9.59 7.88
C VAL A 108 15.49 -10.03 8.77
N THR A 109 15.25 -10.19 10.05
CA THR A 109 16.19 -10.83 10.98
C THR A 109 15.45 -11.35 12.22
N ALA A 110 15.80 -12.54 12.67
CA ALA A 110 15.33 -13.13 13.92
C ALA A 110 16.36 -12.99 15.07
N ASN A 111 17.51 -12.37 14.80
CA ASN A 111 18.58 -12.25 15.79
C ASN A 111 18.39 -10.98 16.65
N ASP A 112 18.04 -11.19 17.92
CA ASP A 112 17.85 -10.12 18.91
C ASP A 112 19.15 -9.46 19.38
N GLU A 113 20.31 -10.10 19.13
CA GLU A 113 21.61 -9.62 19.58
C GLU A 113 22.28 -8.67 18.58
N TYR A 114 21.72 -8.52 17.38
CA TYR A 114 22.25 -7.58 16.40
C TYR A 114 22.12 -6.13 16.86
N PRO A 115 23.16 -5.32 16.67
CA PRO A 115 23.06 -3.90 16.95
C PRO A 115 22.01 -3.25 16.06
N ALA A 116 21.15 -2.46 16.66
CA ALA A 116 20.15 -1.68 15.96
C ALA A 116 20.63 -0.23 15.78
N GLN A 117 20.05 0.47 14.80
CA GLN A 117 20.24 1.92 14.67
C GLN A 117 19.68 2.65 15.90
N ASP A 118 20.39 3.71 16.31
CA ASP A 118 19.93 4.62 17.38
C ASP A 118 18.86 5.57 16.83
N LYS A 119 17.62 5.07 16.75
CA LYS A 119 16.43 5.83 16.33
C LYS A 119 15.19 5.38 17.10
N PRO A 120 14.15 6.23 17.20
CA PRO A 120 12.98 5.95 18.04
C PRO A 120 12.20 4.69 17.65
N ILE A 121 12.20 4.35 16.36
CA ILE A 121 11.44 3.21 15.82
C ILE A 121 12.40 2.32 15.04
N VAL A 122 12.53 1.08 15.49
CA VAL A 122 13.30 0.01 14.85
C VAL A 122 12.34 -1.11 14.51
N LEU A 123 12.35 -1.53 13.25
CA LEU A 123 11.45 -2.55 12.70
C LEU A 123 12.21 -3.80 12.30
N ARG A 124 11.56 -4.93 12.36
CA ARG A 124 12.04 -6.20 11.80
C ARG A 124 10.90 -7.19 11.63
N THR A 125 11.16 -8.25 10.88
CA THR A 125 10.29 -9.41 10.71
C THR A 125 11.10 -10.68 10.56
N ASP A 126 10.43 -11.83 10.49
CA ASP A 126 11.04 -13.13 10.22
C ASP A 126 11.02 -13.53 8.73
N GLU A 127 11.72 -14.63 8.39
CA GLU A 127 11.79 -15.14 7.01
C GLU A 127 10.43 -15.63 6.49
N GLN A 128 9.50 -16.02 7.36
CA GLN A 128 8.18 -16.50 6.94
C GLN A 128 7.38 -15.40 6.25
N SER A 129 7.59 -14.16 6.65
CA SER A 129 6.97 -12.99 6.03
C SER A 129 7.29 -12.90 4.53
N VAL A 130 8.54 -13.13 4.13
CA VAL A 130 8.95 -13.11 2.71
C VAL A 130 8.27 -14.24 1.93
N LYS A 131 8.23 -15.45 2.51
CA LYS A 131 7.55 -16.60 1.90
C LYS A 131 6.07 -16.33 1.68
N THR A 132 5.41 -15.70 2.66
CA THR A 132 4.00 -15.32 2.56
C THR A 132 3.76 -14.33 1.43
N LEU A 133 4.60 -13.29 1.31
CA LEU A 133 4.49 -12.33 0.21
C LEU A 133 4.75 -12.98 -1.16
N LYS A 134 5.69 -13.92 -1.23
CA LYS A 134 5.91 -14.69 -2.47
C LYS A 134 4.73 -15.57 -2.83
N ASN A 135 4.13 -16.25 -1.85
CA ASN A 135 2.94 -17.07 -2.04
C ASN A 135 1.70 -16.24 -2.43
N LEU A 136 1.63 -14.98 -1.97
CA LEU A 136 0.60 -14.02 -2.38
C LEU A 136 0.73 -13.61 -3.86
N ASN A 137 1.82 -13.96 -4.53
CA ASN A 137 2.16 -13.56 -5.90
C ASN A 137 2.77 -12.14 -6.01
N LEU A 138 3.46 -11.66 -4.94
CA LEU A 138 4.31 -10.47 -5.12
C LEU A 138 5.50 -10.80 -6.00
N SER A 139 5.71 -9.98 -7.03
CA SER A 139 6.76 -10.17 -8.04
C SER A 139 8.08 -9.58 -7.59
N VAL A 140 8.06 -8.34 -7.12
CA VAL A 140 9.24 -7.59 -6.70
C VAL A 140 8.90 -6.65 -5.55
N LEU A 141 9.83 -6.49 -4.61
CA LEU A 141 9.71 -5.61 -3.45
C LEU A 141 10.69 -4.43 -3.54
N ASN A 142 10.21 -3.24 -3.20
CA ASN A 142 11.11 -2.13 -2.91
C ASN A 142 11.70 -2.30 -1.50
N ALA A 143 13.02 -2.27 -1.41
CA ALA A 143 13.77 -2.28 -0.17
C ALA A 143 14.61 -1.00 0.04
N ALA A 144 14.41 0.02 -0.82
CA ALA A 144 14.99 1.35 -0.61
C ALA A 144 14.07 2.17 0.30
N ASN A 145 14.20 2.03 1.62
CA ASN A 145 13.38 2.76 2.58
C ASN A 145 14.15 3.08 3.87
N SER A 146 13.54 3.85 4.76
CA SER A 146 14.17 4.33 6.00
C SER A 146 14.40 3.25 7.05
N HIS A 147 13.81 2.06 6.89
CA HIS A 147 13.87 0.96 7.85
C HIS A 147 14.74 -0.22 7.41
N SER A 148 15.13 -0.33 6.15
CA SER A 148 15.89 -1.48 5.63
C SER A 148 17.23 -1.69 6.33
N MET A 149 17.80 -0.63 6.91
CA MET A 149 19.07 -0.66 7.66
C MET A 149 18.87 -0.62 9.19
N ASP A 150 17.70 -0.92 9.71
CA ASP A 150 17.42 -0.84 11.15
C ASP A 150 18.34 -1.71 12.01
N TYR A 151 18.81 -2.83 11.47
CA TYR A 151 19.78 -3.74 12.08
C TYR A 151 21.11 -3.72 11.32
N LEU A 152 21.47 -2.56 10.77
CA LEU A 152 22.73 -2.29 10.10
C LEU A 152 23.05 -3.33 9.00
N GLU A 153 24.34 -3.60 8.78
CA GLU A 153 24.79 -4.57 7.79
C GLU A 153 24.29 -5.99 8.04
N GLN A 154 24.22 -6.41 9.32
CA GLN A 154 23.75 -7.76 9.66
C GLN A 154 22.29 -7.99 9.25
N GLY A 155 21.41 -7.02 9.54
CA GLY A 155 20.01 -7.05 9.13
C GLY A 155 19.84 -7.00 7.61
N LEU A 156 20.64 -6.20 6.91
CA LEU A 156 20.66 -6.17 5.44
C LEU A 156 21.05 -7.54 4.87
N ASN A 157 22.13 -8.15 5.38
CA ASN A 157 22.63 -9.43 4.89
C ASN A 157 21.59 -10.55 5.13
N ASP A 158 20.94 -10.57 6.28
CA ASP A 158 19.84 -11.52 6.57
C ASP A 158 18.66 -11.29 5.62
N THR A 159 18.32 -10.03 5.33
CA THR A 159 17.23 -9.68 4.40
C THR A 159 17.54 -10.16 2.99
N VAL A 160 18.72 -9.88 2.46
CA VAL A 160 19.18 -10.35 1.13
C VAL A 160 19.14 -11.89 1.07
N LYS A 161 19.62 -12.56 2.12
CA LYS A 161 19.56 -14.01 2.22
C LYS A 161 18.13 -14.54 2.19
N ALA A 162 17.21 -13.95 2.96
CA ALA A 162 15.81 -14.35 3.01
C ALA A 162 15.11 -14.15 1.65
N PHE A 163 15.36 -13.05 0.95
CA PHE A 163 14.85 -12.79 -0.39
C PHE A 163 15.36 -13.83 -1.38
N ASN A 164 16.67 -14.11 -1.40
CA ASN A 164 17.26 -15.12 -2.29
C ASN A 164 16.71 -16.52 -2.04
N GLN A 165 16.59 -16.92 -0.78
CA GLN A 165 16.03 -18.23 -0.41
C GLN A 165 14.56 -18.39 -0.83
N SER A 166 13.79 -17.33 -0.73
CA SER A 166 12.37 -17.30 -1.13
C SER A 166 12.18 -17.02 -2.62
N LYS A 167 13.26 -16.79 -3.37
CA LYS A 167 13.22 -16.34 -4.79
C LYS A 167 12.34 -15.09 -4.95
N MET A 168 12.42 -14.19 -3.99
CA MET A 168 11.75 -12.90 -4.03
C MET A 168 12.67 -11.88 -4.65
N ASP A 169 12.25 -11.28 -5.76
CA ASP A 169 12.99 -10.18 -6.37
C ASP A 169 12.84 -8.90 -5.54
N PHE A 170 13.89 -8.10 -5.50
CA PHE A 170 13.88 -6.83 -4.78
C PHE A 170 14.77 -5.79 -5.48
N VAL A 171 14.57 -4.51 -5.14
CA VAL A 171 15.31 -3.38 -5.67
C VAL A 171 15.68 -2.39 -4.57
N GLY A 172 16.74 -1.62 -4.81
CA GLY A 172 17.08 -0.46 -4.02
C GLY A 172 17.87 -0.72 -2.72
N MET A 173 18.42 -1.93 -2.56
CA MET A 173 19.27 -2.33 -1.43
C MET A 173 20.37 -3.28 -1.91
N GLY A 174 21.57 -3.20 -1.34
CA GLY A 174 22.67 -4.09 -1.71
C GLY A 174 23.87 -4.01 -0.76
N ARG A 175 24.84 -4.90 -0.96
CA ARG A 175 26.09 -4.94 -0.20
C ARG A 175 27.09 -3.85 -0.59
N ASN A 176 26.81 -3.15 -1.66
CA ASN A 176 27.51 -1.97 -2.17
C ASN A 176 26.59 -1.19 -3.11
N LEU A 177 27.05 -0.06 -3.63
CA LEU A 177 26.27 0.79 -4.54
C LEU A 177 25.90 0.07 -5.84
N GLU A 178 26.76 -0.76 -6.39
CA GLU A 178 26.49 -1.53 -7.62
C GLU A 178 25.30 -2.48 -7.41
N GLU A 179 25.31 -3.29 -6.34
CA GLU A 179 24.19 -4.18 -6.01
C GLU A 179 22.90 -3.42 -5.68
N ALA A 180 22.98 -2.33 -4.90
CA ALA A 180 21.83 -1.51 -4.57
C ALA A 180 21.22 -0.86 -5.83
N SER A 181 22.02 -0.62 -6.88
CA SER A 181 21.61 -0.03 -8.15
C SER A 181 21.02 -1.04 -9.15
N ASN A 182 20.92 -2.31 -8.78
CA ASN A 182 20.37 -3.33 -9.67
C ASN A 182 18.93 -3.02 -10.06
N ILE A 183 18.69 -3.01 -11.36
CA ILE A 183 17.35 -2.87 -11.95
C ILE A 183 16.74 -4.26 -12.08
N ASN A 184 15.55 -4.46 -11.52
CA ASN A 184 14.82 -5.71 -11.75
C ASN A 184 14.09 -5.67 -13.08
N TYR A 185 14.30 -6.66 -13.93
CA TYR A 185 13.63 -6.82 -15.22
C TYR A 185 12.79 -8.08 -15.22
N GLN A 186 11.50 -7.94 -15.49
CA GLN A 186 10.54 -9.05 -15.65
C GLN A 186 9.80 -8.92 -16.97
N THR A 187 9.65 -10.03 -17.70
CA THR A 187 8.87 -10.03 -18.95
C THR A 187 7.54 -10.73 -18.74
N VAL A 188 6.47 -10.00 -19.00
CA VAL A 188 5.09 -10.43 -18.82
C VAL A 188 4.34 -10.24 -20.14
N ASN A 189 3.87 -11.33 -20.74
CA ASN A 189 3.10 -11.31 -21.99
C ASN A 189 3.79 -10.47 -23.11
N GLY A 190 5.12 -10.55 -23.22
CA GLY A 190 5.91 -9.80 -24.19
C GLY A 190 6.22 -8.34 -23.78
N ILE A 191 5.74 -7.87 -22.66
CA ILE A 191 6.08 -6.55 -22.10
C ILE A 191 7.15 -6.70 -21.05
N LYS A 192 8.32 -6.11 -21.30
CA LYS A 192 9.43 -6.06 -20.35
C LYS A 192 9.24 -4.90 -19.40
N ILE A 193 9.10 -5.20 -18.11
CA ILE A 193 8.91 -4.25 -17.02
C ILE A 193 10.25 -4.08 -16.30
N ALA A 194 10.72 -2.85 -16.14
CA ALA A 194 11.84 -2.50 -15.28
C ALA A 194 11.31 -1.91 -13.98
N THR A 195 11.80 -2.40 -12.85
CA THR A 195 11.49 -1.88 -11.51
C THR A 195 12.75 -1.35 -10.86
N LEU A 196 12.66 -0.15 -10.26
CA LEU A 196 13.73 0.51 -9.52
C LEU A 196 13.18 1.03 -8.19
N GLY A 197 14.05 1.18 -7.20
CA GLY A 197 13.69 1.73 -5.89
C GLY A 197 14.73 2.72 -5.39
N PHE A 198 14.26 3.86 -4.88
CA PHE A 198 15.11 4.93 -4.33
C PHE A 198 14.50 5.47 -3.05
N THR A 199 15.34 5.93 -2.13
CA THR A 199 14.88 6.62 -0.93
C THR A 199 15.50 8.01 -0.77
N ASP A 200 14.65 8.99 -0.44
CA ASP A 200 15.07 10.35 -0.05
C ASP A 200 15.12 10.52 1.47
N THR A 201 14.64 9.51 2.20
CA THR A 201 14.61 9.47 3.67
C THR A 201 15.59 8.42 4.16
N TYR A 202 16.79 8.85 4.56
CA TYR A 202 17.87 7.97 5.04
C TYR A 202 18.86 8.72 5.92
N THR A 203 19.56 7.97 6.77
CA THR A 203 20.73 8.50 7.49
C THR A 203 22.00 8.39 6.63
N ALA A 204 23.01 9.20 6.91
CA ALA A 204 24.27 9.17 6.17
C ALA A 204 24.94 7.78 6.14
N TYR A 205 24.71 6.99 7.19
CA TYR A 205 25.27 5.63 7.35
C TYR A 205 24.39 4.52 6.74
N SER A 206 23.23 4.87 6.20
CA SER A 206 22.31 3.90 5.59
C SER A 206 22.41 3.83 4.08
N ALA A 207 23.04 4.82 3.44
CA ALA A 207 23.20 4.85 1.99
C ALA A 207 24.34 3.94 1.55
N ALA A 208 24.08 3.11 0.54
CA ALA A 208 25.09 2.30 -0.11
C ALA A 208 26.15 3.19 -0.77
N ASN A 209 27.40 2.76 -0.70
CA ASN A 209 28.52 3.32 -1.47
C ASN A 209 29.36 2.17 -2.06
N ASP A 210 30.48 2.48 -2.66
CA ASP A 210 31.30 1.47 -3.36
C ASP A 210 31.79 0.33 -2.45
N ASN A 211 31.95 0.60 -1.15
CA ASN A 211 32.52 -0.33 -0.18
C ASN A 211 31.57 -0.75 0.93
N ASP A 212 30.52 0.02 1.16
CA ASP A 212 29.59 -0.20 2.28
C ASP A 212 28.21 -0.60 1.81
N PRO A 213 27.56 -1.56 2.49
CA PRO A 213 26.19 -1.97 2.22
C PRO A 213 25.20 -0.88 2.60
N GLY A 214 24.06 -0.88 1.94
CA GLY A 214 23.00 0.07 2.24
C GLY A 214 21.87 0.13 1.22
N ILE A 215 21.12 1.20 1.32
CA ILE A 215 19.97 1.51 0.47
C ILE A 215 20.35 2.53 -0.59
N LEU A 216 19.63 2.51 -1.71
CA LEU A 216 19.89 3.38 -2.86
C LEU A 216 19.28 4.78 -2.64
N PRO A 217 20.10 5.84 -2.51
CA PRO A 217 19.58 7.17 -2.25
C PRO A 217 18.96 7.82 -3.50
N ALA A 218 17.89 8.61 -3.32
CA ALA A 218 17.21 9.36 -4.38
C ALA A 218 18.00 10.63 -4.79
N LYS A 219 19.25 10.44 -5.23
CA LYS A 219 20.12 11.50 -5.75
C LYS A 219 20.03 11.55 -7.27
N PRO A 220 19.83 12.74 -7.90
CA PRO A 220 19.72 12.86 -9.35
C PRO A 220 20.87 12.20 -10.13
N GLU A 221 22.09 12.34 -9.65
CA GLU A 221 23.28 11.73 -10.23
C GLU A 221 23.26 10.19 -10.23
N ILE A 222 22.44 9.57 -9.38
CA ILE A 222 22.25 8.12 -9.28
C ILE A 222 21.00 7.69 -10.07
N PHE A 223 19.82 8.28 -9.77
CA PHE A 223 18.59 7.76 -10.33
C PHE A 223 18.40 8.14 -11.81
N ILE A 224 18.89 9.28 -12.29
CA ILE A 224 18.69 9.68 -13.68
C ILE A 224 19.31 8.66 -14.64
N PRO A 225 20.61 8.32 -14.56
CA PRO A 225 21.20 7.34 -15.48
C PRO A 225 20.54 5.95 -15.37
N LEU A 226 20.19 5.50 -14.16
CA LEU A 226 19.52 4.20 -13.98
C LEU A 226 18.13 4.15 -14.61
N ILE A 227 17.32 5.22 -14.46
CA ILE A 227 15.99 5.29 -15.09
C ILE A 227 16.12 5.38 -16.61
N GLN A 228 17.12 6.11 -17.14
CA GLN A 228 17.39 6.17 -18.58
C GLN A 228 17.80 4.79 -19.13
N GLU A 229 18.69 4.06 -18.43
CA GLU A 229 19.04 2.69 -18.77
C GLU A 229 17.81 1.77 -18.78
N ALA A 230 16.97 1.86 -17.73
CA ALA A 230 15.71 1.10 -17.67
C ALA A 230 14.80 1.42 -18.87
N LYS A 231 14.69 2.69 -19.22
CA LYS A 231 13.89 3.16 -20.36
C LYS A 231 14.38 2.63 -21.72
N GLU A 232 15.67 2.51 -21.88
CA GLU A 232 16.27 1.91 -23.07
C GLU A 232 16.01 0.40 -23.18
N LYS A 233 16.11 -0.31 -22.04
CA LYS A 233 16.08 -1.77 -21.98
C LYS A 233 14.70 -2.37 -21.69
N ALA A 234 13.69 -1.58 -21.29
CA ALA A 234 12.36 -2.06 -20.96
C ALA A 234 11.25 -1.29 -21.67
N ASN A 235 10.06 -1.88 -21.70
CA ASN A 235 8.87 -1.29 -22.27
C ASN A 235 8.17 -0.36 -21.26
N LEU A 236 8.06 -0.80 -20.01
CA LEU A 236 7.43 -0.11 -18.89
C LEU A 236 8.45 0.08 -17.76
N VAL A 237 8.58 1.30 -17.25
CA VAL A 237 9.48 1.65 -16.13
C VAL A 237 8.67 2.05 -14.92
N VAL A 238 8.76 1.25 -13.85
CA VAL A 238 8.12 1.47 -12.55
C VAL A 238 9.19 1.88 -11.53
N VAL A 239 8.99 3.02 -10.89
CA VAL A 239 9.91 3.57 -9.90
C VAL A 239 9.22 3.66 -8.55
N HIS A 240 9.79 3.02 -7.53
CA HIS A 240 9.44 3.25 -6.14
C HIS A 240 10.26 4.41 -5.59
N ALA A 241 9.59 5.34 -4.92
CA ALA A 241 10.22 6.50 -4.29
C ALA A 241 9.76 6.62 -2.82
N HIS A 242 10.65 6.31 -1.90
CA HIS A 242 10.40 6.43 -0.46
C HIS A 242 10.85 7.83 0.00
N TRP A 243 9.89 8.75 0.25
CA TRP A 243 10.13 10.18 0.36
C TRP A 243 9.09 10.93 1.19
N GLY A 244 9.35 12.22 1.44
CA GLY A 244 8.43 13.13 2.10
C GLY A 244 8.53 13.10 3.62
N GLU A 245 7.48 13.54 4.29
CA GLU A 245 7.38 13.61 5.74
C GLU A 245 6.26 12.70 6.23
N GLU A 246 6.48 12.01 7.35
CA GLU A 246 5.44 11.16 7.96
C GLU A 246 4.18 11.96 8.26
N TYR A 247 3.03 11.38 7.95
CA TYR A 247 1.68 11.91 8.19
C TYR A 247 1.31 13.19 7.43
N ASP A 248 2.19 13.72 6.55
CA ASP A 248 1.81 14.81 5.66
C ASP A 248 0.97 14.28 4.49
N THR A 249 -0.23 14.85 4.35
CA THR A 249 -1.18 14.47 3.29
C THR A 249 -1.01 15.28 2.00
N THR A 250 -0.02 16.18 1.98
CA THR A 250 0.26 17.08 0.85
C THR A 250 1.69 16.88 0.38
N PRO A 251 1.92 16.56 -0.92
CA PRO A 251 3.27 16.39 -1.42
C PRO A 251 4.12 17.65 -1.28
N SER A 252 5.30 17.50 -0.69
CA SER A 252 6.26 18.60 -0.53
C SER A 252 6.81 19.09 -1.88
N PRO A 253 7.38 20.31 -1.95
CA PRO A 253 8.06 20.78 -3.15
C PRO A 253 9.19 19.84 -3.59
N ARG A 254 9.89 19.19 -2.64
CA ARG A 254 10.96 18.23 -2.92
C ARG A 254 10.42 16.96 -3.60
N GLN A 255 9.35 16.36 -3.07
CA GLN A 255 8.68 15.22 -3.73
C GLN A 255 8.27 15.56 -5.17
N LYS A 256 7.68 16.75 -5.38
CA LYS A 256 7.27 17.21 -6.73
C LYS A 256 8.47 17.41 -7.67
N GLY A 257 9.58 17.92 -7.15
CA GLY A 257 10.83 18.09 -7.90
C GLY A 257 11.43 16.76 -8.33
N LEU A 258 11.56 15.81 -7.38
CA LEU A 258 12.06 14.46 -7.64
C LEU A 258 11.16 13.71 -8.63
N ALA A 259 9.83 13.77 -8.45
CA ALA A 259 8.87 13.12 -9.36
C ALA A 259 9.04 13.61 -10.81
N LYS A 260 9.18 14.93 -11.01
CA LYS A 260 9.43 15.50 -12.34
C LYS A 260 10.75 15.05 -12.93
N ALA A 261 11.83 15.03 -12.14
CA ALA A 261 13.13 14.56 -12.62
C ALA A 261 13.12 13.07 -12.99
N MET A 262 12.46 12.21 -12.19
CA MET A 262 12.28 10.79 -12.50
C MET A 262 11.43 10.58 -13.77
N ALA A 263 10.36 11.36 -13.93
CA ALA A 263 9.52 11.34 -15.14
C ALA A 263 10.30 11.81 -16.38
N ASP A 264 11.08 12.87 -16.26
CA ASP A 264 11.93 13.37 -17.35
C ASP A 264 13.04 12.37 -17.71
N ALA A 265 13.55 11.60 -16.77
CA ALA A 265 14.49 10.52 -17.00
C ALA A 265 13.85 9.30 -17.73
N GLY A 266 12.53 9.14 -17.66
CA GLY A 266 11.82 8.10 -18.38
C GLY A 266 10.93 7.16 -17.59
N ALA A 267 10.67 7.44 -16.30
CA ALA A 267 9.70 6.68 -15.51
C ALA A 267 8.29 6.78 -16.13
N ASP A 268 7.56 5.67 -16.17
CA ASP A 268 6.17 5.62 -16.61
C ASP A 268 5.19 5.65 -15.44
N ILE A 269 5.57 5.02 -14.32
CA ILE A 269 4.78 4.98 -13.08
C ILE A 269 5.73 5.25 -11.92
N ILE A 270 5.36 6.17 -11.04
CA ILE A 270 6.07 6.46 -9.79
C ILE A 270 5.16 6.14 -8.61
N LEU A 271 5.64 5.28 -7.72
CA LEU A 271 4.94 4.81 -6.52
C LEU A 271 5.63 5.39 -5.29
N GLY A 272 4.98 6.34 -4.63
CA GLY A 272 5.49 6.99 -3.43
C GLY A 272 5.14 6.23 -2.16
N HIS A 273 6.07 6.26 -1.19
CA HIS A 273 6.05 5.57 0.11
C HIS A 273 6.59 6.49 1.21
N HIS A 274 6.52 6.11 2.48
CA HIS A 274 7.00 6.79 3.67
C HIS A 274 5.99 7.69 4.39
N PRO A 275 5.15 8.52 3.76
CA PRO A 275 4.25 9.36 4.53
C PRO A 275 3.25 8.58 5.41
N HIS A 276 3.10 7.27 5.23
CA HIS A 276 2.16 6.39 5.93
C HIS A 276 0.70 6.86 5.87
N VAL A 277 0.42 7.82 5.01
CA VAL A 277 -0.91 8.34 4.67
C VAL A 277 -1.00 8.54 3.17
N LEU A 278 -2.21 8.43 2.64
CA LEU A 278 -2.45 8.68 1.22
C LEU A 278 -2.14 10.13 0.85
N GLN A 279 -1.44 10.32 -0.26
CA GLN A 279 -1.25 11.61 -0.92
C GLN A 279 -1.88 11.61 -2.32
N PRO A 280 -2.09 12.77 -2.97
CA PRO A 280 -2.75 12.86 -4.26
C PRO A 280 -2.08 12.04 -5.37
N ILE A 281 -2.93 11.63 -6.32
CA ILE A 281 -2.50 11.12 -7.63
C ILE A 281 -2.29 12.32 -8.55
N ASP A 282 -1.22 12.29 -9.34
CA ASP A 282 -0.92 13.32 -10.31
C ASP A 282 -0.38 12.72 -11.61
N THR A 283 -0.19 13.53 -12.62
CA THR A 283 0.48 13.17 -13.85
C THR A 283 1.41 14.29 -14.31
N TYR A 284 2.55 13.89 -14.83
CA TYR A 284 3.46 14.80 -15.50
C TYR A 284 3.90 14.19 -16.83
N LYS A 285 3.60 14.86 -17.95
CA LYS A 285 3.64 14.24 -19.29
C LYS A 285 2.76 12.98 -19.29
N ASN A 286 3.30 11.81 -19.65
CA ASN A 286 2.58 10.52 -19.59
C ASN A 286 2.93 9.66 -18.37
N THR A 287 3.69 10.21 -17.41
CA THR A 287 4.04 9.51 -16.17
C THR A 287 2.91 9.68 -15.16
N VAL A 288 2.43 8.57 -14.61
CA VAL A 288 1.49 8.58 -13.48
C VAL A 288 2.26 8.58 -12.17
N ILE A 289 1.90 9.49 -11.27
CA ILE A 289 2.57 9.70 -9.98
C ILE A 289 1.57 9.47 -8.86
N PHE A 290 1.80 8.44 -8.06
CA PHE A 290 1.16 8.26 -6.76
C PHE A 290 2.12 8.80 -5.71
N TYR A 291 1.87 10.01 -5.21
CA TYR A 291 2.81 10.63 -4.25
C TYR A 291 2.94 9.84 -2.93
N SER A 292 1.87 9.17 -2.49
CA SER A 292 1.92 8.15 -1.46
C SER A 292 0.69 7.24 -1.55
N LEU A 293 0.93 5.93 -1.53
CA LEU A 293 -0.12 4.91 -1.43
C LEU A 293 -0.50 4.60 0.02
N GLY A 294 0.15 5.27 0.99
CA GLY A 294 -0.07 5.04 2.43
C GLY A 294 0.36 3.64 2.87
N ASN A 295 -0.07 3.25 4.05
CA ASN A 295 0.13 1.90 4.55
C ASN A 295 -0.74 0.90 3.78
N PHE A 296 -0.26 -0.34 3.63
CA PHE A 296 -1.05 -1.45 3.12
C PHE A 296 -1.25 -2.53 4.21
N VAL A 297 -0.17 -3.04 4.79
CA VAL A 297 -0.18 -3.86 6.01
C VAL A 297 0.64 -3.12 7.05
N PHE A 298 0.01 -2.67 8.12
CA PHE A 298 0.68 -1.87 9.14
C PHE A 298 -0.12 -1.85 10.44
N ASP A 299 0.56 -1.65 11.58
CA ASP A 299 -0.09 -1.61 12.90
C ASP A 299 -0.49 -0.21 13.38
N GLN A 300 -0.32 0.81 12.55
CA GLN A 300 -0.73 2.17 12.90
C GLN A 300 -2.26 2.30 12.89
N GLY A 301 -2.84 2.51 14.07
CA GLY A 301 -4.30 2.54 14.28
C GLY A 301 -4.96 3.91 14.13
N TRP A 302 -4.25 4.94 13.70
CA TRP A 302 -4.73 6.32 13.64
C TRP A 302 -5.54 6.60 12.39
N SER A 303 -6.41 7.58 12.42
CA SER A 303 -7.42 7.84 11.40
C SER A 303 -6.88 7.90 9.96
N ALA A 304 -5.82 8.66 9.70
CA ALA A 304 -5.30 8.87 8.35
C ALA A 304 -4.38 7.73 7.89
N SER A 305 -3.59 7.16 8.79
CA SER A 305 -2.67 6.04 8.47
C SER A 305 -3.37 4.69 8.28
N ARG A 306 -4.69 4.62 8.57
CA ARG A 306 -5.54 3.47 8.24
C ARG A 306 -6.17 3.57 6.85
N GLU A 307 -6.16 4.75 6.23
CA GLU A 307 -6.65 4.93 4.88
C GLU A 307 -5.59 4.43 3.90
N SER A 308 -5.98 3.52 3.02
CA SER A 308 -5.09 2.79 2.13
C SER A 308 -5.68 2.69 0.73
N ALA A 309 -4.85 2.34 -0.24
CA ALA A 309 -5.30 2.13 -1.61
C ALA A 309 -4.53 0.96 -2.26
N LEU A 310 -5.23 0.21 -3.10
CA LEU A 310 -4.67 -0.76 -4.01
C LEU A 310 -4.87 -0.26 -5.44
N VAL A 311 -3.81 -0.21 -6.20
CA VAL A 311 -3.82 0.23 -7.61
C VAL A 311 -3.72 -0.98 -8.51
N GLN A 312 -4.66 -1.12 -9.44
CA GLN A 312 -4.53 -2.01 -10.58
C GLN A 312 -4.22 -1.20 -11.84
N TYR A 313 -3.17 -1.60 -12.52
CA TYR A 313 -2.80 -1.11 -13.84
C TYR A 313 -3.17 -2.18 -14.88
N LYS A 314 -3.92 -1.79 -15.89
CA LYS A 314 -4.40 -2.66 -16.94
C LYS A 314 -4.02 -2.07 -18.30
N LEU A 315 -3.02 -2.69 -18.95
CA LEU A 315 -2.54 -2.27 -20.27
C LEU A 315 -3.30 -3.03 -21.34
N LYS A 316 -3.98 -2.31 -22.22
CA LYS A 316 -4.66 -2.89 -23.38
C LYS A 316 -3.73 -2.97 -24.60
N LYS A 317 -4.08 -3.83 -25.57
CA LYS A 317 -3.33 -4.00 -26.82
C LYS A 317 -3.25 -2.73 -27.67
N ASP A 318 -4.21 -1.82 -27.54
CA ASP A 318 -4.23 -0.52 -28.23
C ASP A 318 -3.30 0.52 -27.56
N GLY A 319 -2.68 0.17 -26.43
CA GLY A 319 -1.82 1.05 -25.65
C GLY A 319 -2.53 1.89 -24.61
N THR A 320 -3.85 1.75 -24.46
CA THR A 320 -4.58 2.39 -23.38
C THR A 320 -4.21 1.74 -22.05
N ALA A 321 -3.65 2.50 -21.13
CA ALA A 321 -3.40 2.10 -19.76
C ALA A 321 -4.55 2.56 -18.86
N ARG A 322 -5.36 1.63 -18.35
CA ARG A 322 -6.42 1.89 -17.37
C ARG A 322 -5.89 1.66 -15.96
N PHE A 323 -6.05 2.66 -15.11
CA PHE A 323 -5.78 2.58 -13.68
C PHE A 323 -7.10 2.48 -12.91
N GLU A 324 -7.17 1.52 -12.00
CA GLU A 324 -8.27 1.34 -11.06
C GLU A 324 -7.72 1.41 -9.64
N VAL A 325 -8.14 2.41 -8.87
CA VAL A 325 -7.69 2.60 -7.49
C VAL A 325 -8.82 2.20 -6.54
N THR A 326 -8.61 1.07 -5.87
CA THR A 326 -9.56 0.51 -4.90
C THR A 326 -9.25 1.11 -3.52
N PRO A 327 -10.20 1.81 -2.89
CA PRO A 327 -10.02 2.33 -1.54
C PRO A 327 -10.09 1.20 -0.52
N LEU A 328 -9.19 1.23 0.45
CA LEU A 328 -9.08 0.25 1.52
C LEU A 328 -9.05 0.93 2.89
N LEU A 329 -9.42 0.19 3.92
CA LEU A 329 -9.24 0.59 5.31
C LEU A 329 -8.49 -0.50 6.07
N ILE A 330 -7.41 -0.14 6.74
CA ILE A 330 -6.65 -1.08 7.56
C ILE A 330 -7.40 -1.32 8.86
N LYS A 331 -7.80 -2.58 9.09
CA LYS A 331 -8.46 -3.06 10.30
C LYS A 331 -7.63 -4.21 10.87
N GLU A 332 -7.15 -4.10 12.11
CA GLU A 332 -6.26 -5.08 12.72
C GLU A 332 -5.08 -5.48 11.80
N ALA A 333 -4.33 -4.48 11.37
CA ALA A 333 -3.20 -4.59 10.45
C ALA A 333 -3.54 -5.11 9.03
N THR A 334 -4.80 -5.40 8.73
CA THR A 334 -5.26 -6.03 7.49
C THR A 334 -5.90 -5.02 6.56
N PRO A 335 -5.47 -4.89 5.30
CA PRO A 335 -6.14 -4.09 4.28
C PRO A 335 -7.50 -4.73 3.96
N THR A 336 -8.57 -4.01 4.26
CA THR A 336 -9.94 -4.49 4.15
C THR A 336 -10.71 -3.68 3.12
N LEU A 337 -11.45 -4.35 2.23
CA LEU A 337 -12.35 -3.71 1.28
C LEU A 337 -13.45 -2.94 2.01
N LEU A 338 -13.80 -1.78 1.49
CA LEU A 338 -14.85 -0.95 2.08
C LEU A 338 -16.24 -1.54 1.81
N SER A 339 -17.03 -1.64 2.85
CA SER A 339 -18.46 -1.95 2.76
C SER A 339 -19.28 -0.69 2.40
N LYS A 340 -20.55 -0.87 2.07
CA LYS A 340 -21.47 0.28 1.87
C LYS A 340 -21.65 1.16 3.11
N TRP A 341 -21.29 0.69 4.28
CA TRP A 341 -21.33 1.45 5.54
C TRP A 341 -20.07 2.29 5.75
N ASP A 342 -19.01 2.01 5.00
CA ASP A 342 -17.76 2.76 5.03
C ASP A 342 -17.76 3.96 4.04
N ALA A 343 -18.93 4.43 3.60
CA ALA A 343 -19.09 5.50 2.61
C ALA A 343 -18.33 6.79 3.00
N TYR A 344 -18.32 7.13 4.29
CA TYR A 344 -17.53 8.25 4.81
C TYR A 344 -16.02 8.09 4.54
N TYR A 345 -15.47 6.89 4.79
CA TYR A 345 -14.05 6.63 4.51
C TYR A 345 -13.76 6.61 3.02
N LYS A 346 -14.66 6.06 2.20
CA LYS A 346 -14.52 6.07 0.74
C LYS A 346 -14.39 7.51 0.23
N GLU A 347 -15.32 8.37 0.59
CA GLU A 347 -15.31 9.77 0.18
C GLU A 347 -14.03 10.48 0.64
N LYS A 348 -13.61 10.24 1.87
CA LYS A 348 -12.40 10.83 2.43
C LYS A 348 -11.14 10.39 1.70
N ILE A 349 -11.02 9.09 1.38
CA ILE A 349 -9.92 8.51 0.60
C ILE A 349 -9.91 9.13 -0.81
N PHE A 350 -11.05 9.16 -1.49
CA PHE A 350 -11.18 9.72 -2.84
C PHE A 350 -10.82 11.20 -2.87
N LYS A 351 -11.34 11.99 -1.95
CA LYS A 351 -11.00 13.41 -1.82
C LYS A 351 -9.50 13.63 -1.62
N ARG A 352 -8.83 12.76 -0.85
CA ARG A 352 -7.40 12.85 -0.61
C ARG A 352 -6.60 12.52 -1.86
N LEU A 353 -6.94 11.44 -2.55
CA LEU A 353 -6.26 11.01 -3.77
C LEU A 353 -6.47 11.99 -4.94
N THR A 354 -7.57 12.75 -4.96
CA THR A 354 -7.90 13.67 -6.07
C THR A 354 -7.65 15.15 -5.75
N LYS A 355 -7.24 15.49 -4.52
CA LYS A 355 -7.17 16.89 -4.03
C LYS A 355 -6.34 17.84 -4.89
N THR A 356 -5.26 17.35 -5.50
CA THR A 356 -4.34 18.16 -6.32
C THR A 356 -4.07 17.51 -7.68
N SER A 357 -4.91 16.57 -8.08
CA SER A 357 -4.78 15.92 -9.39
C SER A 357 -4.78 16.96 -10.50
N SER A 358 -3.86 16.82 -11.43
CA SER A 358 -3.81 17.64 -12.63
C SER A 358 -5.15 17.57 -13.36
N SER A 359 -5.63 18.69 -13.90
CA SER A 359 -6.79 18.71 -14.80
C SER A 359 -6.62 17.80 -16.03
N ALA A 360 -5.38 17.36 -16.30
CA ALA A 360 -5.07 16.40 -17.36
C ALA A 360 -5.53 14.97 -17.04
N LEU A 361 -5.71 14.61 -15.73
CA LEU A 361 -6.26 13.31 -15.32
C LEU A 361 -7.78 13.42 -15.13
N ALA A 362 -8.53 12.85 -16.08
CA ALA A 362 -9.98 12.72 -15.95
C ALA A 362 -10.34 11.54 -15.02
N ILE A 363 -10.11 11.72 -13.71
CA ILE A 363 -10.43 10.69 -12.70
C ILE A 363 -11.94 10.64 -12.49
N LYS A 364 -12.54 9.45 -12.59
CA LYS A 364 -13.96 9.20 -12.36
C LYS A 364 -14.15 8.13 -11.30
N GLU A 365 -15.30 8.15 -10.64
CA GLU A 365 -15.74 7.04 -9.81
C GLU A 365 -16.51 6.01 -10.65
N GLU A 366 -16.05 4.77 -10.66
CA GLU A 366 -16.72 3.64 -11.30
C GLU A 366 -16.66 2.43 -10.36
N ASN A 367 -17.78 1.81 -10.04
CA ASN A 367 -17.85 0.61 -9.19
C ASN A 367 -17.10 0.73 -7.86
N ASN A 368 -17.26 1.86 -7.16
CA ASN A 368 -16.56 2.19 -5.90
C ASN A 368 -15.03 2.26 -6.01
N LYS A 369 -14.49 2.49 -7.19
CA LYS A 369 -13.06 2.72 -7.45
C LYS A 369 -12.88 4.08 -8.11
N LEU A 370 -11.72 4.69 -7.95
CA LEU A 370 -11.28 5.77 -8.83
C LEU A 370 -10.68 5.16 -10.10
N VAL A 371 -11.11 5.65 -11.25
CA VAL A 371 -10.68 5.12 -12.54
C VAL A 371 -10.23 6.27 -13.45
N PHE A 372 -9.12 6.06 -14.13
CA PHE A 372 -8.62 6.96 -15.17
C PHE A 372 -7.78 6.19 -16.20
N THR A 373 -7.51 6.82 -17.34
CA THR A 373 -6.71 6.23 -18.42
C THR A 373 -5.59 7.17 -18.83
N VAL A 374 -4.46 6.58 -19.23
CA VAL A 374 -3.30 7.28 -19.78
C VAL A 374 -2.87 6.58 -21.08
N ASP A 375 -2.29 7.31 -22.01
CA ASP A 375 -1.72 6.75 -23.24
C ASP A 375 -0.34 6.13 -22.96
N HIS A 376 -0.28 4.81 -22.96
CA HIS A 376 0.94 4.01 -22.90
C HIS A 376 1.18 3.23 -24.23
N SER A 377 0.69 3.74 -25.36
CA SER A 377 0.89 3.13 -26.67
C SER A 377 2.37 2.85 -27.00
N ARG A 378 3.28 3.68 -26.49
CA ARG A 378 4.72 3.46 -26.61
C ARG A 378 5.17 2.14 -25.96
N VAL A 379 4.59 1.79 -24.80
CA VAL A 379 4.91 0.54 -24.08
C VAL A 379 4.61 -0.67 -24.97
N VAL A 380 3.45 -0.67 -25.62
CA VAL A 380 3.02 -1.76 -26.51
C VAL A 380 3.83 -1.79 -27.79
N LYS A 381 4.07 -0.64 -28.45
CA LYS A 381 4.84 -0.58 -29.72
C LYS A 381 6.26 -1.12 -29.55
N LYS A 382 6.92 -0.84 -28.43
CA LYS A 382 8.26 -1.33 -28.14
C LYS A 382 8.26 -2.84 -27.83
N GLY A 383 7.21 -3.37 -27.16
CA GLY A 383 7.11 -4.78 -26.78
C GLY A 383 6.72 -5.73 -27.90
N LEU A 384 6.02 -5.25 -28.93
CA LEU A 384 5.64 -6.06 -30.08
C LEU A 384 6.66 -5.98 -31.24
N ALA A 385 7.70 -5.15 -31.12
CA ALA A 385 8.74 -4.97 -32.14
C ALA A 385 9.99 -5.85 -31.89
N GLU A 386 10.09 -6.47 -30.73
CA GLU A 386 11.10 -7.47 -30.32
C GLU A 386 10.52 -8.89 -30.47
#